data_d48ea46f0a183fde117e26562151a93b
#
_entry.id   d48ea46f0a183fde117e26562151a93b
#
_cell.length_a   1.000
_cell.length_b   1.000
_cell.length_c   1.000
_cell.angle_alpha   90.00
_cell.angle_beta   90.00
_cell.angle_gamma   90.00
#
_symmetry.space_group_name_H-M   'P 1'
#
loop_
_entity.id
_entity.type
_entity.pdbx_description
1 polymer ?
#
loop_
_entity_poly.entity_id
_entity_poly.type
_entity_poly.pdbx_seq_one_letter_code
_entity_poly.pdbx_strand_id
1 'polypeptide(L)'
;YLYSGIYNRKREQRRKIMKSFIPKIIGAILNFIGLFSATYASKLALQLFSKPRGGMLTPKGRLFLDTGSKTTLYYNNLAIQTYHWKGSKETVLLAHGWESNSNRWRYEIEKLQKEDYDIIALDGPAHGASGSDTFNAILYSEFINVVSQKFKPTVFLGHSVGAMAVIFFLQKQTYSDVNKIVLLGAPSAFTGIMERYKKMMGYSKTIDKGIDTHIELKFGHPPSYFSTAKLIKNIEAHGLIFHDKKDPIIPYKDALEIEAQFKNAQLISTDGFGHSLKGDFITEEIIK
;
A
#
# COMPACT_ATOMS: atom_id res chain seq x y z
N TYR A 1 30.70 -28.58 6.89
CA TYR A 1 29.82 -27.44 7.28
C TYR A 1 30.24 -26.12 6.61
N LEU A 2 31.52 -25.82 6.37
CA LEU A 2 32.00 -24.57 5.72
C LEU A 2 31.65 -24.52 4.22
N TYR A 3 31.67 -25.63 3.51
CA TYR A 3 31.36 -25.64 2.05
C TYR A 3 29.88 -25.43 1.72
N SER A 4 28.95 -25.84 2.59
CA SER A 4 27.51 -25.62 2.40
C SER A 4 27.12 -24.13 2.58
N GLY A 5 27.79 -23.43 3.48
CA GLY A 5 27.58 -22.00 3.71
C GLY A 5 28.02 -21.11 2.54
N ILE A 6 29.17 -21.44 1.91
CA ILE A 6 29.70 -20.70 0.75
C ILE A 6 28.83 -20.95 -0.50
N TYR A 7 28.37 -22.19 -0.69
CA TYR A 7 27.51 -22.57 -1.82
C TYR A 7 26.15 -21.87 -1.73
N ASN A 8 25.55 -21.84 -0.54
CA ASN A 8 24.27 -21.14 -0.30
C ASN A 8 24.38 -19.63 -0.50
N ARG A 9 25.44 -18.96 -0.03
CA ARG A 9 25.69 -17.54 -0.27
C ARG A 9 25.85 -17.22 -1.76
N LYS A 10 26.62 -18.02 -2.51
CA LYS A 10 26.76 -17.84 -3.98
C LYS A 10 25.44 -18.04 -4.71
N ARG A 11 24.61 -18.98 -4.28
CA ARG A 11 23.27 -19.23 -4.86
C ARG A 11 22.29 -18.08 -4.58
N GLU A 12 22.32 -17.54 -3.36
CA GLU A 12 21.51 -16.35 -3.00
C GLU A 12 21.98 -15.11 -3.76
N GLN A 13 23.29 -14.90 -3.89
CA GLN A 13 23.85 -13.79 -4.63
C GLN A 13 23.50 -13.87 -6.12
N ARG A 14 23.60 -15.06 -6.74
CA ARG A 14 23.13 -15.27 -8.13
C ARG A 14 21.63 -15.05 -8.27
N ARG A 15 20.80 -15.48 -7.31
CA ARG A 15 19.35 -15.21 -7.32
C ARG A 15 19.04 -13.71 -7.19
N LYS A 16 19.75 -12.97 -6.34
CA LYS A 16 19.60 -11.51 -6.22
C LYS A 16 20.00 -10.80 -7.53
N ILE A 17 21.13 -11.18 -8.12
CA ILE A 17 21.59 -10.64 -9.41
C ILE A 17 20.56 -10.93 -10.50
N MET A 18 20.12 -12.18 -10.65
CA MET A 18 19.12 -12.57 -11.66
C MET A 18 17.79 -11.81 -11.49
N LYS A 19 17.31 -11.63 -10.24
CA LYS A 19 16.10 -10.85 -9.93
C LYS A 19 16.23 -9.38 -10.32
N SER A 20 17.43 -8.79 -10.28
CA SER A 20 17.65 -7.39 -10.68
C SER A 20 17.70 -7.18 -12.19
N PHE A 21 17.99 -8.22 -13.00
CA PHE A 21 18.04 -8.14 -14.46
C PHE A 21 16.67 -8.35 -15.12
N ILE A 22 15.77 -9.13 -14.51
CA ILE A 22 14.45 -9.43 -15.08
C ILE A 22 13.65 -8.15 -15.41
N PRO A 23 13.53 -7.15 -14.51
CA PRO A 23 12.83 -5.92 -14.82
C PRO A 23 13.43 -5.19 -16.05
N LYS A 24 14.76 -5.12 -16.15
CA LYS A 24 15.45 -4.46 -17.28
C LYS A 24 15.22 -5.19 -18.60
N ILE A 25 15.20 -6.54 -18.58
CA ILE A 25 14.91 -7.33 -19.79
C ILE A 25 13.47 -7.06 -20.25
N ILE A 26 12.52 -7.08 -19.34
CA ILE A 26 11.12 -6.74 -19.65
C ILE A 26 11.01 -5.31 -20.17
N GLY A 27 11.72 -4.37 -19.54
CA GLY A 27 11.77 -2.99 -20.00
C GLY A 27 12.36 -2.84 -21.40
N ALA A 28 13.43 -3.57 -21.72
CA ALA A 28 14.03 -3.58 -23.07
C ALA A 28 13.06 -4.13 -24.12
N ILE A 29 12.32 -5.21 -23.80
CA ILE A 29 11.29 -5.76 -24.69
C ILE A 29 10.19 -4.73 -24.93
N LEU A 30 9.70 -4.06 -23.88
CA LEU A 30 8.68 -3.03 -24.04
C LEU A 30 9.19 -1.81 -24.80
N ASN A 31 10.45 -1.40 -24.59
CA ASN A 31 11.09 -0.36 -25.39
C ASN A 31 11.14 -0.73 -26.89
N PHE A 32 11.48 -1.99 -27.21
CA PHE A 32 11.49 -2.48 -28.58
C PHE A 32 10.07 -2.45 -29.20
N ILE A 33 9.04 -2.93 -28.48
CA ILE A 33 7.65 -2.81 -28.91
C ILE A 33 7.26 -1.35 -29.12
N GLY A 34 7.76 -0.46 -28.26
CA GLY A 34 7.51 0.98 -28.31
C GLY A 34 8.04 1.67 -29.58
N LEU A 35 8.99 1.09 -30.31
CA LEU A 35 9.43 1.58 -31.62
C LEU A 35 8.33 1.47 -32.69
N PHE A 36 7.43 0.48 -32.55
CA PHE A 36 6.32 0.25 -33.47
C PHE A 36 5.02 0.87 -32.97
N SER A 37 4.78 0.81 -31.66
CA SER A 37 3.59 1.41 -31.04
C SER A 37 3.86 1.81 -29.59
N ALA A 38 4.14 3.10 -29.39
CA ALA A 38 4.36 3.67 -28.06
C ALA A 38 3.12 3.53 -27.16
N THR A 39 1.94 3.73 -27.72
CA THR A 39 0.64 3.61 -27.02
C THR A 39 0.42 2.19 -26.51
N TYR A 40 0.68 1.19 -27.33
CA TYR A 40 0.52 -0.22 -26.93
C TYR A 40 1.56 -0.62 -25.87
N ALA A 41 2.83 -0.27 -26.07
CA ALA A 41 3.91 -0.58 -25.12
C ALA A 41 3.67 0.06 -23.75
N SER A 42 3.26 1.33 -23.72
CA SER A 42 2.98 2.03 -22.46
C SER A 42 1.73 1.50 -21.75
N LYS A 43 0.71 1.05 -22.48
CA LYS A 43 -0.44 0.35 -21.93
C LYS A 43 -0.03 -0.96 -21.25
N LEU A 44 0.81 -1.77 -21.91
CA LEU A 44 1.35 -3.00 -21.34
C LEU A 44 2.22 -2.72 -20.09
N ALA A 45 3.05 -1.67 -20.14
CA ALA A 45 3.88 -1.25 -19.00
C ALA A 45 3.02 -0.88 -17.78
N LEU A 46 1.92 -0.15 -17.97
CA LEU A 46 0.98 0.22 -16.91
C LEU A 46 0.19 -1.00 -16.39
N GLN A 47 -0.21 -1.92 -17.25
CA GLN A 47 -0.84 -3.17 -16.84
C GLN A 47 0.10 -4.02 -15.99
N LEU A 48 1.37 -4.13 -16.39
CA LEU A 48 2.39 -4.85 -15.64
C LEU A 48 2.64 -4.23 -14.25
N PHE A 49 2.65 -2.90 -14.16
CA PHE A 49 2.74 -2.16 -12.90
C PHE A 49 1.56 -2.44 -11.99
N SER A 50 0.36 -2.50 -12.54
CA SER A 50 -0.88 -2.64 -11.77
C SER A 50 -1.20 -4.08 -11.35
N LYS A 51 -0.45 -5.09 -11.83
CA LYS A 51 -0.72 -6.51 -11.54
C LYS A 51 0.19 -7.03 -10.43
N PRO A 52 -0.34 -7.28 -9.21
CA PRO A 52 0.46 -7.84 -8.12
C PRO A 52 0.86 -9.30 -8.44
N ARG A 53 2.06 -9.68 -8.00
CA ARG A 53 2.60 -11.04 -8.14
C ARG A 53 2.61 -11.78 -6.80
N GLY A 54 2.32 -11.07 -5.72
CA GLY A 54 2.24 -11.55 -4.35
C GLY A 54 0.94 -11.11 -3.67
N GLY A 55 0.92 -11.16 -2.34
CA GLY A 55 -0.25 -10.71 -1.57
C GLY A 55 -1.33 -11.77 -1.35
N MET A 56 -1.11 -13.00 -1.84
CA MET A 56 -2.03 -14.12 -1.57
C MET A 56 -1.90 -14.61 -0.13
N LEU A 57 -3.01 -15.10 0.43
CA LEU A 57 -3.04 -15.64 1.79
C LEU A 57 -2.27 -16.97 1.88
N THR A 58 -1.32 -17.03 2.82
CA THR A 58 -0.71 -18.30 3.21
C THR A 58 -1.66 -19.11 4.09
N PRO A 59 -1.51 -20.45 4.19
CA PRO A 59 -2.33 -21.27 5.10
C PRO A 59 -2.28 -20.76 6.55
N LYS A 60 -1.10 -20.39 7.06
CA LYS A 60 -0.94 -19.82 8.40
C LYS A 60 -1.63 -18.46 8.55
N GLY A 61 -1.55 -17.61 7.52
CA GLY A 61 -2.26 -16.32 7.52
C GLY A 61 -3.77 -16.48 7.52
N ARG A 62 -4.27 -17.46 6.78
CA ARG A 62 -5.70 -17.80 6.75
C ARG A 62 -6.20 -18.25 8.12
N LEU A 63 -5.49 -19.15 8.78
CA LEU A 63 -5.84 -19.63 10.14
C LEU A 63 -5.95 -18.46 11.14
N PHE A 64 -5.06 -17.47 11.05
CA PHE A 64 -5.18 -16.28 11.90
C PHE A 64 -6.42 -15.44 11.54
N LEU A 65 -6.62 -15.14 10.26
CA LEU A 65 -7.75 -14.32 9.81
C LEU A 65 -9.11 -15.02 10.04
N ASP A 66 -9.12 -16.35 10.17
CA ASP A 66 -10.31 -17.14 10.51
C ASP A 66 -10.74 -16.98 11.98
N THR A 67 -9.93 -16.31 12.82
CA THR A 67 -10.34 -15.92 14.18
C THR A 67 -11.31 -14.74 14.20
N GLY A 68 -11.34 -13.94 13.12
CA GLY A 68 -12.31 -12.85 12.94
C GLY A 68 -13.53 -13.27 12.12
N SER A 69 -14.63 -12.58 12.32
CA SER A 69 -15.85 -12.74 11.52
C SER A 69 -15.59 -12.23 10.09
N LYS A 70 -15.89 -13.04 9.09
CA LYS A 70 -15.71 -12.67 7.69
C LYS A 70 -16.97 -12.07 7.11
N THR A 71 -16.81 -11.00 6.33
CA THR A 71 -17.90 -10.44 5.52
C THR A 71 -17.35 -10.11 4.14
N THR A 72 -18.07 -10.52 3.09
CA THR A 72 -17.78 -10.11 1.72
C THR A 72 -18.72 -8.98 1.34
N LEU A 73 -18.16 -7.83 0.99
CA LEU A 73 -18.86 -6.67 0.43
C LEU A 73 -18.56 -6.58 -1.06
N TYR A 74 -19.21 -5.65 -1.77
CA TYR A 74 -19.01 -5.52 -3.21
C TYR A 74 -18.90 -4.06 -3.64
N TYR A 75 -17.98 -3.80 -4.57
CA TYR A 75 -17.89 -2.56 -5.34
C TYR A 75 -17.86 -2.90 -6.84
N ASN A 76 -18.85 -2.47 -7.61
CA ASN A 76 -18.96 -2.76 -9.05
C ASN A 76 -18.70 -4.25 -9.39
N ASN A 77 -19.34 -5.16 -8.68
CA ASN A 77 -19.18 -6.63 -8.77
C ASN A 77 -17.82 -7.18 -8.34
N LEU A 78 -16.90 -6.35 -7.85
CA LEU A 78 -15.66 -6.81 -7.25
C LEU A 78 -15.88 -7.14 -5.77
N ALA A 79 -15.54 -8.35 -5.37
CA ALA A 79 -15.64 -8.78 -3.98
C ALA A 79 -14.61 -8.07 -3.11
N ILE A 80 -15.01 -7.60 -1.94
CA ILE A 80 -14.17 -7.00 -0.90
C ILE A 80 -14.23 -7.90 0.31
N GLN A 81 -13.15 -8.60 0.61
CA GLN A 81 -13.08 -9.45 1.79
C GLN A 81 -12.69 -8.61 3.00
N THR A 82 -13.51 -8.69 4.05
CA THR A 82 -13.24 -8.07 5.36
C THR A 82 -13.17 -9.11 6.46
N TYR A 83 -12.42 -8.77 7.51
CA TYR A 83 -12.26 -9.55 8.73
C TYR A 83 -12.54 -8.63 9.92
N HIS A 84 -13.41 -9.06 10.83
CA HIS A 84 -13.92 -8.24 11.92
C HIS A 84 -13.72 -8.93 13.28
N TRP A 85 -12.98 -8.28 14.16
CA TRP A 85 -12.86 -8.63 15.58
C TRP A 85 -13.60 -7.58 16.38
N LYS A 86 -14.73 -7.99 16.95
CA LYS A 86 -15.62 -7.09 17.70
C LYS A 86 -14.96 -6.64 19.00
N GLY A 87 -15.15 -5.37 19.32
CA GLY A 87 -14.81 -4.72 20.58
C GLY A 87 -15.84 -3.67 20.96
N SER A 88 -15.66 -3.02 22.09
CA SER A 88 -16.58 -1.98 22.60
C SER A 88 -16.05 -0.55 22.43
N LYS A 89 -14.76 -0.39 22.11
CA LYS A 89 -14.11 0.91 21.85
C LYS A 89 -14.27 1.34 20.39
N GLU A 90 -13.53 2.37 19.98
CA GLU A 90 -13.51 2.94 18.62
C GLU A 90 -13.27 1.86 17.55
N THR A 91 -13.94 2.01 16.42
CA THR A 91 -13.73 1.13 15.27
C THR A 91 -12.50 1.54 14.50
N VAL A 92 -11.57 0.60 14.35
CA VAL A 92 -10.28 0.76 13.67
C VAL A 92 -10.31 0.03 12.33
N LEU A 93 -10.04 0.74 11.23
CA LEU A 93 -9.89 0.14 9.90
C LEU A 93 -8.41 0.00 9.53
N LEU A 94 -8.01 -1.19 9.07
CA LEU A 94 -6.64 -1.57 8.75
C LEU A 94 -6.48 -1.81 7.24
N ALA A 95 -5.72 -0.95 6.53
CA ALA A 95 -5.45 -1.02 5.09
C ALA A 95 -4.00 -1.38 4.80
N HIS A 96 -3.77 -2.58 4.24
CA HIS A 96 -2.43 -3.09 3.94
C HIS A 96 -1.80 -2.49 2.67
N GLY A 97 -0.49 -2.70 2.47
CA GLY A 97 0.27 -2.24 1.30
C GLY A 97 0.27 -3.21 0.11
N TRP A 98 1.06 -2.86 -0.92
CA TRP A 98 1.28 -3.65 -2.12
C TRP A 98 1.87 -5.04 -1.80
N GLU A 99 1.41 -6.07 -2.55
CA GLU A 99 1.82 -7.47 -2.39
C GLU A 99 1.73 -7.99 -0.94
N SER A 100 0.74 -7.48 -0.20
CA SER A 100 0.42 -7.86 1.18
C SER A 100 -1.06 -8.26 1.29
N ASN A 101 -1.56 -8.51 2.49
CA ASN A 101 -2.97 -8.79 2.79
C ASN A 101 -3.26 -8.49 4.26
N SER A 102 -4.50 -8.68 4.69
CA SER A 102 -4.96 -8.37 6.06
C SER A 102 -4.17 -9.06 7.16
N ASN A 103 -3.56 -10.25 6.92
CA ASN A 103 -2.73 -10.94 7.91
C ASN A 103 -1.44 -10.16 8.29
N ARG A 104 -1.07 -9.14 7.50
CA ARG A 104 0.03 -8.26 7.88
C ARG A 104 -0.18 -7.63 9.27
N TRP A 105 -1.44 -7.36 9.60
CA TRP A 105 -1.86 -6.65 10.80
C TRP A 105 -2.01 -7.54 12.04
N ARG A 106 -1.55 -8.79 11.95
CA ARG A 106 -1.73 -9.75 13.05
C ARG A 106 -1.27 -9.20 14.41
N TYR A 107 -0.11 -8.56 14.46
CA TYR A 107 0.45 -8.00 15.69
C TYR A 107 -0.40 -6.88 16.24
N GLU A 108 -0.77 -5.95 15.41
CA GLU A 108 -1.62 -4.81 15.74
C GLU A 108 -3.01 -5.30 16.18
N ILE A 109 -3.58 -6.26 15.47
CA ILE A 109 -4.89 -6.85 15.83
C ILE A 109 -4.84 -7.53 17.20
N GLU A 110 -3.83 -8.38 17.47
CA GLU A 110 -3.68 -9.07 18.76
C GLU A 110 -3.55 -8.10 19.95
N LYS A 111 -2.93 -6.94 19.74
CA LYS A 111 -2.78 -5.90 20.77
C LYS A 111 -4.06 -5.05 20.92
N LEU A 112 -4.63 -4.58 19.80
CA LEU A 112 -5.86 -3.79 19.80
C LEU A 112 -7.06 -4.58 20.40
N GLN A 113 -7.12 -5.91 20.17
CA GLN A 113 -8.12 -6.77 20.81
C GLN A 113 -7.99 -6.78 22.33
N LYS A 114 -6.77 -6.79 22.88
CA LYS A 114 -6.54 -6.73 24.34
C LYS A 114 -7.02 -5.43 24.95
N GLU A 115 -7.03 -4.37 24.16
CA GLU A 115 -7.52 -3.04 24.54
C GLU A 115 -9.01 -2.85 24.20
N ASP A 116 -9.69 -3.90 23.74
CA ASP A 116 -11.13 -3.92 23.43
C ASP A 116 -11.55 -2.98 22.27
N TYR A 117 -10.68 -2.72 21.29
CA TYR A 117 -11.04 -2.01 20.07
C TYR A 117 -11.90 -2.87 19.13
N ASP A 118 -12.82 -2.22 18.41
CA ASP A 118 -13.55 -2.84 17.30
C ASP A 118 -12.72 -2.75 16.03
N ILE A 119 -12.30 -3.90 15.42
CA ILE A 119 -11.24 -3.93 14.43
C ILE A 119 -11.75 -4.50 13.12
N ILE A 120 -11.57 -3.74 12.04
CA ILE A 120 -11.88 -4.16 10.68
C ILE A 120 -10.59 -4.18 9.84
N ALA A 121 -10.20 -5.32 9.34
CA ALA A 121 -9.18 -5.43 8.30
C ALA A 121 -9.82 -5.77 6.96
N LEU A 122 -9.34 -5.17 5.86
CA LEU A 122 -9.80 -5.51 4.52
C LEU A 122 -8.65 -5.90 3.62
N ASP A 123 -8.89 -6.87 2.74
CA ASP A 123 -7.98 -7.18 1.65
C ASP A 123 -8.21 -6.18 0.50
N GLY A 124 -7.15 -5.55 0.04
CA GLY A 124 -7.20 -4.60 -1.08
C GLY A 124 -7.50 -5.29 -2.42
N PRO A 125 -7.77 -4.52 -3.50
CA PRO A 125 -8.00 -5.07 -4.83
C PRO A 125 -6.89 -6.00 -5.29
N ALA A 126 -7.20 -7.14 -5.87
CA ALA A 126 -6.26 -8.16 -6.35
C ALA A 126 -5.34 -8.76 -5.27
N HIS A 127 -5.68 -8.64 -3.98
CA HIS A 127 -4.91 -9.20 -2.86
C HIS A 127 -5.79 -10.04 -1.94
N GLY A 128 -5.15 -10.92 -1.17
CA GLY A 128 -5.82 -11.76 -0.19
C GLY A 128 -6.95 -12.60 -0.80
N ALA A 129 -8.18 -12.37 -0.32
CA ALA A 129 -9.40 -12.98 -0.82
C ALA A 129 -10.34 -11.98 -1.53
N SER A 130 -9.89 -10.75 -1.76
CA SER A 130 -10.64 -9.75 -2.53
C SER A 130 -10.51 -9.95 -4.04
N GLY A 131 -11.53 -9.51 -4.76
CA GLY A 131 -11.59 -9.56 -6.23
C GLY A 131 -10.71 -8.50 -6.90
N SER A 132 -10.67 -8.54 -8.22
CA SER A 132 -9.90 -7.76 -9.18
C SER A 132 -8.65 -8.49 -9.69
N ASP A 133 -8.25 -8.17 -10.93
CA ASP A 133 -6.98 -8.62 -11.53
C ASP A 133 -5.90 -7.55 -11.43
N THR A 134 -6.26 -6.35 -11.03
CA THR A 134 -5.36 -5.21 -10.96
C THR A 134 -5.55 -4.43 -9.65
N PHE A 135 -4.48 -3.80 -9.21
CA PHE A 135 -4.46 -2.92 -8.05
C PHE A 135 -4.12 -1.48 -8.46
N ASN A 136 -4.79 -0.54 -7.86
CA ASN A 136 -4.36 0.86 -7.76
C ASN A 136 -4.98 1.51 -6.51
N ALA A 137 -4.36 2.58 -6.02
CA ALA A 137 -4.79 3.23 -4.78
C ALA A 137 -6.19 3.88 -4.88
N ILE A 138 -6.63 4.26 -6.09
CA ILE A 138 -7.96 4.83 -6.32
C ILE A 138 -9.03 3.75 -6.17
N LEU A 139 -8.85 2.57 -6.79
CA LEU A 139 -9.77 1.45 -6.59
C LEU A 139 -9.77 0.99 -5.13
N TYR A 140 -8.60 1.01 -4.48
CA TYR A 140 -8.51 0.66 -3.06
C TYR A 140 -9.24 1.68 -2.18
N SER A 141 -9.21 2.97 -2.50
CA SER A 141 -10.00 3.98 -1.78
C SER A 141 -11.52 3.75 -1.91
N GLU A 142 -12.00 3.23 -3.05
CA GLU A 142 -13.40 2.83 -3.20
C GLU A 142 -13.76 1.60 -2.35
N PHE A 143 -12.84 0.63 -2.24
CA PHE A 143 -13.02 -0.51 -1.32
C PHE A 143 -13.12 -0.03 0.12
N ILE A 144 -12.22 0.87 0.54
CA ILE A 144 -12.24 1.50 1.87
C ILE A 144 -13.56 2.24 2.08
N ASN A 145 -14.07 2.95 1.08
CA ASN A 145 -15.36 3.64 1.17
C ASN A 145 -16.52 2.68 1.46
N VAL A 146 -16.64 1.59 0.69
CA VAL A 146 -17.70 0.58 0.91
C VAL A 146 -17.63 0.00 2.31
N VAL A 147 -16.42 -0.33 2.78
CA VAL A 147 -16.20 -0.88 4.13
C VAL A 147 -16.54 0.16 5.19
N SER A 148 -16.14 1.42 5.00
CA SER A 148 -16.41 2.51 5.94
C SER A 148 -17.90 2.86 6.04
N GLN A 149 -18.65 2.77 4.94
CA GLN A 149 -20.11 2.95 4.99
C GLN A 149 -20.81 1.89 5.85
N LYS A 150 -20.28 0.67 5.90
CA LYS A 150 -20.85 -0.42 6.70
C LYS A 150 -20.43 -0.37 8.16
N PHE A 151 -19.14 -0.20 8.43
CA PHE A 151 -18.58 -0.39 9.78
C PHE A 151 -18.30 0.92 10.53
N LYS A 152 -18.39 2.07 9.86
CA LYS A 152 -18.24 3.41 10.44
C LYS A 152 -16.96 3.60 11.27
N PRO A 153 -15.76 3.24 10.75
CA PRO A 153 -14.51 3.40 11.49
C PRO A 153 -14.21 4.87 11.78
N THR A 154 -13.70 5.15 12.98
CA THR A 154 -13.23 6.49 13.38
C THR A 154 -11.70 6.59 13.38
N VAL A 155 -11.01 5.44 13.33
CA VAL A 155 -9.55 5.33 13.31
C VAL A 155 -9.12 4.56 12.06
N PHE A 156 -8.14 5.09 11.33
CA PHE A 156 -7.62 4.47 10.10
C PHE A 156 -6.12 4.21 10.22
N LEU A 157 -5.72 2.96 10.03
CA LEU A 157 -4.31 2.56 9.92
C LEU A 157 -4.04 2.13 8.49
N GLY A 158 -3.07 2.79 7.85
CA GLY A 158 -2.64 2.44 6.50
C GLY A 158 -1.13 2.15 6.43
N HIS A 159 -0.74 1.13 5.67
CA HIS A 159 0.65 0.84 5.37
C HIS A 159 0.95 1.08 3.89
N SER A 160 2.04 1.83 3.61
CA SER A 160 2.52 2.03 2.23
C SER A 160 1.40 2.59 1.32
N VAL A 161 1.09 1.95 0.20
CA VAL A 161 -0.02 2.36 -0.69
C VAL A 161 -1.41 2.21 -0.04
N GLY A 162 -1.56 1.41 1.02
CA GLY A 162 -2.78 1.40 1.82
C GLY A 162 -2.99 2.72 2.58
N ALA A 163 -1.91 3.33 3.08
CA ALA A 163 -1.94 4.66 3.66
C ALA A 163 -2.37 5.72 2.63
N MET A 164 -1.81 5.67 1.42
CA MET A 164 -2.21 6.54 0.31
C MET A 164 -3.70 6.36 -0.03
N ALA A 165 -4.20 5.11 -0.07
CA ALA A 165 -5.61 4.82 -0.37
C ALA A 165 -6.56 5.35 0.71
N VAL A 166 -6.17 5.31 1.99
CA VAL A 166 -6.92 5.93 3.10
C VAL A 166 -7.05 7.44 2.88
N ILE A 167 -5.96 8.14 2.56
CA ILE A 167 -6.00 9.59 2.32
C ILE A 167 -6.84 9.93 1.08
N PHE A 168 -6.75 9.13 0.01
CA PHE A 168 -7.59 9.32 -1.17
C PHE A 168 -9.08 9.14 -0.86
N PHE A 169 -9.43 8.15 -0.03
CA PHE A 169 -10.79 7.97 0.46
C PHE A 169 -11.28 9.18 1.26
N LEU A 170 -10.54 9.61 2.27
CA LEU A 170 -10.94 10.71 3.15
C LEU A 170 -11.05 12.03 2.41
N GLN A 171 -10.21 12.26 1.40
CA GLN A 171 -10.27 13.46 0.57
C GLN A 171 -11.47 13.47 -0.40
N LYS A 172 -11.80 12.30 -0.98
CA LYS A 172 -12.86 12.19 -2.00
C LYS A 172 -14.26 12.14 -1.39
N GLN A 173 -14.38 11.44 -0.28
CA GLN A 173 -15.65 11.26 0.42
C GLN A 173 -15.74 12.27 1.56
N THR A 174 -16.90 12.88 1.73
CA THR A 174 -17.22 13.69 2.92
C THR A 174 -17.41 12.76 4.13
N TYR A 175 -16.35 12.09 4.55
CA TYR A 175 -16.37 11.21 5.72
C TYR A 175 -15.95 12.03 6.94
N SER A 176 -16.94 12.44 7.75
CA SER A 176 -16.78 13.37 8.88
C SER A 176 -16.29 12.70 10.17
N ASP A 177 -16.45 11.37 10.27
CA ASP A 177 -16.33 10.66 11.55
C ASP A 177 -14.88 10.21 11.85
N VAL A 178 -13.88 10.66 11.06
CA VAL A 178 -12.49 10.31 11.28
C VAL A 178 -11.88 11.13 12.42
N ASN A 179 -11.38 10.43 13.45
CA ASN A 179 -10.71 11.03 14.61
C ASN A 179 -9.18 10.91 14.51
N LYS A 180 -8.69 9.73 14.10
CA LYS A 180 -7.26 9.42 14.10
C LYS A 180 -6.83 8.71 12.81
N ILE A 181 -5.62 9.05 12.34
CA ILE A 181 -5.02 8.43 11.17
C ILE A 181 -3.58 8.02 11.50
N VAL A 182 -3.25 6.75 11.25
CA VAL A 182 -1.89 6.24 11.41
C VAL A 182 -1.35 5.84 10.03
N LEU A 183 -0.24 6.44 9.63
CA LEU A 183 0.42 6.21 8.34
C LEU A 183 1.77 5.53 8.57
N LEU A 184 1.93 4.29 8.10
CA LEU A 184 3.17 3.53 8.22
C LEU A 184 3.85 3.43 6.85
N GLY A 185 5.05 4.03 6.69
CA GLY A 185 5.82 3.98 5.46
C GLY A 185 5.08 4.51 4.24
N ALA A 186 4.27 5.55 4.43
CA ALA A 186 3.42 6.12 3.38
C ALA A 186 4.25 6.85 2.32
N PRO A 187 3.94 6.67 1.01
CA PRO A 187 4.51 7.52 -0.04
C PRO A 187 3.84 8.90 -0.05
N SER A 188 4.62 9.95 -0.24
CA SER A 188 4.11 11.33 -0.32
C SER A 188 3.34 11.61 -1.61
N ALA A 189 3.73 10.92 -2.71
CA ALA A 189 3.10 11.08 -4.01
C ALA A 189 3.26 9.83 -4.89
N PHE A 190 2.28 9.61 -5.76
CA PHE A 190 2.31 8.54 -6.76
C PHE A 190 3.46 8.70 -7.75
N THR A 191 3.82 9.94 -8.09
CA THR A 191 4.94 10.23 -9.00
C THR A 191 6.25 9.61 -8.53
N GLY A 192 6.58 9.71 -7.24
CA GLY A 192 7.79 9.10 -6.69
C GLY A 192 7.81 7.57 -6.80
N ILE A 193 6.67 6.90 -6.63
CA ILE A 193 6.53 5.46 -6.85
C ILE A 193 6.78 5.14 -8.32
N MET A 194 6.13 5.87 -9.22
CA MET A 194 6.19 5.64 -10.66
C MET A 194 7.59 5.91 -11.22
N GLU A 195 8.27 6.97 -10.78
CA GLU A 195 9.65 7.27 -11.17
C GLU A 195 10.61 6.14 -10.79
N ARG A 196 10.52 5.61 -9.57
CA ARG A 196 11.34 4.47 -9.12
C ARG A 196 11.06 3.22 -9.96
N TYR A 197 9.79 2.96 -10.28
CA TYR A 197 9.40 1.84 -11.12
C TYR A 197 9.92 2.01 -12.56
N LYS A 198 9.71 3.15 -13.19
CA LYS A 198 10.19 3.48 -14.55
C LYS A 198 11.71 3.32 -14.64
N LYS A 199 12.45 3.82 -13.64
CA LYS A 199 13.91 3.68 -13.53
C LYS A 199 14.36 2.22 -13.38
N MET A 200 13.67 1.44 -12.55
CA MET A 200 13.95 0.02 -12.36
C MET A 200 13.78 -0.77 -13.65
N MET A 201 12.74 -0.47 -14.42
CA MET A 201 12.44 -1.12 -15.70
C MET A 201 13.34 -0.63 -16.85
N GLY A 202 13.90 0.58 -16.76
CA GLY A 202 14.70 1.20 -17.81
C GLY A 202 13.86 1.59 -19.03
N TYR A 203 12.66 2.11 -18.81
CA TYR A 203 11.78 2.56 -19.88
C TYR A 203 12.36 3.77 -20.64
N SER A 204 12.08 3.85 -21.93
CA SER A 204 12.35 5.01 -22.77
C SER A 204 11.44 6.18 -22.40
N LYS A 205 11.87 7.41 -22.70
CA LYS A 205 11.05 8.61 -22.49
C LYS A 205 9.69 8.55 -23.19
N THR A 206 9.60 7.86 -24.31
CA THR A 206 8.35 7.66 -25.06
C THR A 206 7.36 6.80 -24.29
N ILE A 207 7.82 5.69 -23.69
CA ILE A 207 6.98 4.84 -22.84
C ILE A 207 6.61 5.58 -21.57
N ASP A 208 7.55 6.29 -20.93
CA ASP A 208 7.29 7.08 -19.74
C ASP A 208 6.14 8.07 -19.95
N LYS A 209 6.22 8.87 -21.03
CA LYS A 209 5.18 9.83 -21.40
C LYS A 209 3.85 9.13 -21.73
N GLY A 210 3.89 7.99 -22.41
CA GLY A 210 2.71 7.21 -22.73
C GLY A 210 2.00 6.64 -21.47
N ILE A 211 2.77 6.22 -20.45
CA ILE A 211 2.21 5.80 -19.15
C ILE A 211 1.46 6.97 -18.51
N ASP A 212 2.06 8.16 -18.46
CA ASP A 212 1.44 9.34 -17.85
C ASP A 212 0.15 9.73 -18.59
N THR A 213 0.15 9.67 -19.93
CA THR A 213 -1.05 9.88 -20.76
C THR A 213 -2.14 8.84 -20.46
N HIS A 214 -1.80 7.55 -20.34
CA HIS A 214 -2.78 6.51 -20.00
C HIS A 214 -3.38 6.71 -18.60
N ILE A 215 -2.59 7.17 -17.63
CA ILE A 215 -3.08 7.49 -16.28
C ILE A 215 -4.07 8.66 -16.35
N GLU A 216 -3.72 9.73 -17.05
CA GLU A 216 -4.56 10.90 -17.20
C GLU A 216 -5.88 10.56 -17.91
N LEU A 217 -5.84 9.82 -19.01
CA LEU A 217 -7.04 9.37 -19.72
C LEU A 217 -7.93 8.45 -18.86
N LYS A 218 -7.34 7.59 -18.04
CA LYS A 218 -8.09 6.65 -17.21
C LYS A 218 -8.71 7.28 -15.97
N PHE A 219 -8.02 8.21 -15.35
CA PHE A 219 -8.41 8.76 -14.03
C PHE A 219 -8.79 10.25 -14.07
N GLY A 220 -8.73 10.89 -15.25
CA GLY A 220 -9.11 12.29 -15.43
C GLY A 220 -8.09 13.31 -14.89
N HIS A 221 -6.95 12.86 -14.38
CA HIS A 221 -5.93 13.70 -13.77
C HIS A 221 -4.52 13.19 -14.08
N PRO A 222 -3.51 14.08 -14.21
CA PRO A 222 -2.12 13.67 -14.40
C PRO A 222 -1.58 12.98 -13.12
N PRO A 223 -0.50 12.17 -13.24
CA PRO A 223 0.10 11.47 -12.10
C PRO A 223 0.43 12.36 -10.89
N SER A 224 0.78 13.62 -11.11
CA SER A 224 1.12 14.61 -10.08
C SER A 224 -0.06 15.06 -9.21
N TYR A 225 -1.29 14.81 -9.66
CA TYR A 225 -2.50 15.04 -8.87
C TYR A 225 -2.59 14.08 -7.67
N PHE A 226 -2.16 12.83 -7.86
CA PHE A 226 -2.28 11.76 -6.85
C PHE A 226 -1.14 11.87 -5.82
N SER A 227 -1.28 12.79 -4.87
CA SER A 227 -0.28 13.07 -3.84
C SER A 227 -0.91 13.02 -2.46
N THR A 228 -0.44 12.08 -1.63
CA THR A 228 -0.81 11.96 -0.21
C THR A 228 -0.52 13.28 0.52
N ALA A 229 0.68 13.86 0.33
CA ALA A 229 1.07 15.10 0.98
C ALA A 229 0.19 16.30 0.59
N LYS A 230 -0.23 16.41 -0.68
CA LYS A 230 -1.12 17.49 -1.11
C LYS A 230 -2.54 17.33 -0.58
N LEU A 231 -3.03 16.10 -0.53
CA LEU A 231 -4.42 15.83 -0.17
C LEU A 231 -4.65 15.84 1.35
N ILE A 232 -3.66 15.43 2.14
CA ILE A 232 -3.78 15.33 3.60
C ILE A 232 -3.95 16.69 4.30
N LYS A 233 -3.54 17.78 3.68
CA LYS A 233 -3.61 19.14 4.26
C LYS A 233 -5.01 19.59 4.66
N ASN A 234 -6.04 19.01 4.04
CA ASN A 234 -7.45 19.33 4.28
C ASN A 234 -8.12 18.37 5.27
N ILE A 235 -7.36 17.46 5.88
CA ILE A 235 -7.86 16.48 6.84
C ILE A 235 -7.53 16.99 8.23
N GLU A 236 -8.56 17.13 9.09
CA GLU A 236 -8.42 17.70 10.44
C GLU A 236 -8.21 16.65 11.54
N ALA A 237 -8.19 15.37 11.20
CA ALA A 237 -7.95 14.29 12.16
C ALA A 237 -6.55 14.37 12.80
N HIS A 238 -6.40 13.77 13.97
CA HIS A 238 -5.08 13.59 14.58
C HIS A 238 -4.27 12.54 13.81
N GLY A 239 -3.02 12.87 13.50
CA GLY A 239 -2.14 12.05 12.68
C GLY A 239 -0.95 11.47 13.46
N LEU A 240 -0.64 10.21 13.17
CA LEU A 240 0.60 9.59 13.59
C LEU A 240 1.30 9.01 12.35
N ILE A 241 2.52 9.46 12.08
CA ILE A 241 3.30 9.04 10.92
C ILE A 241 4.50 8.23 11.40
N PHE A 242 4.62 6.98 10.98
CA PHE A 242 5.81 6.16 11.21
C PHE A 242 6.61 6.02 9.93
N HIS A 243 7.92 6.28 10.00
CA HIS A 243 8.80 6.04 8.86
C HIS A 243 10.20 5.67 9.32
N ASP A 244 10.78 4.66 8.67
CA ASP A 244 12.16 4.26 8.92
C ASP A 244 13.13 5.09 8.06
N LYS A 245 14.18 5.63 8.69
CA LYS A 245 15.20 6.44 8.01
C LYS A 245 15.96 5.65 6.93
N LYS A 246 15.97 4.31 7.05
CA LYS A 246 16.62 3.38 6.12
C LYS A 246 15.61 2.57 5.29
N ASP A 247 14.38 3.08 5.12
CA ASP A 247 13.38 2.43 4.27
C ASP A 247 13.90 2.31 2.82
N PRO A 248 14.09 1.07 2.30
CA PRO A 248 14.64 0.87 0.96
C PRO A 248 13.60 1.03 -0.16
N ILE A 249 12.32 1.17 0.18
CA ILE A 249 11.19 1.20 -0.76
C ILE A 249 10.64 2.61 -0.92
N ILE A 250 10.28 3.23 0.18
CA ILE A 250 9.76 4.60 0.22
C ILE A 250 10.78 5.47 0.97
N PRO A 251 11.39 6.47 0.32
CA PRO A 251 12.38 7.32 0.93
C PRO A 251 11.84 8.07 2.14
N TYR A 252 12.64 8.23 3.17
CA TYR A 252 12.27 8.95 4.40
C TYR A 252 11.80 10.40 4.16
N LYS A 253 12.27 11.04 3.07
CA LYS A 253 11.79 12.37 2.65
C LYS A 253 10.28 12.43 2.40
N ASP A 254 9.68 11.29 2.00
CA ASP A 254 8.24 11.22 1.76
C ASP A 254 7.46 11.46 3.08
N ALA A 255 7.97 10.95 4.21
CA ALA A 255 7.38 11.22 5.52
C ALA A 255 7.49 12.68 5.92
N LEU A 256 8.64 13.32 5.67
CA LEU A 256 8.83 14.75 5.93
C LEU A 256 7.88 15.62 5.08
N GLU A 257 7.66 15.25 3.81
CA GLU A 257 6.72 15.94 2.94
C GLU A 257 5.27 15.80 3.42
N ILE A 258 4.88 14.62 3.96
CA ILE A 258 3.55 14.40 4.53
C ILE A 258 3.40 15.19 5.84
N GLU A 259 4.36 15.10 6.76
CA GLU A 259 4.35 15.81 8.05
C GLU A 259 4.20 17.33 7.85
N ALA A 260 4.94 17.90 6.90
CA ALA A 260 4.89 19.34 6.61
C ALA A 260 3.50 19.82 6.17
N GLN A 261 2.62 18.93 5.71
CA GLN A 261 1.27 19.26 5.26
C GLN A 261 0.17 18.79 6.23
N PHE A 262 0.46 17.87 7.13
CA PHE A 262 -0.51 17.31 8.06
C PHE A 262 -0.46 18.06 9.40
N LYS A 263 -1.29 19.09 9.55
CA LYS A 263 -1.25 20.06 10.67
C LYS A 263 -1.25 19.44 12.07
N ASN A 264 -2.03 18.37 12.26
CA ASN A 264 -2.25 17.75 13.57
C ASN A 264 -1.52 16.40 13.67
N ALA A 265 -0.37 16.24 12.98
CA ALA A 265 0.36 14.99 12.99
C ALA A 265 1.68 15.08 13.75
N GLN A 266 2.08 13.91 14.28
CA GLN A 266 3.41 13.68 14.84
C GLN A 266 4.14 12.65 13.97
N LEU A 267 5.41 12.95 13.61
CA LEU A 267 6.28 11.98 12.93
C LEU A 267 7.14 11.24 13.96
N ILE A 268 7.01 9.92 13.98
CA ILE A 268 7.87 9.01 14.73
C ILE A 268 8.85 8.35 13.75
N SER A 269 10.09 8.82 13.80
CA SER A 269 11.18 8.30 12.99
C SER A 269 11.79 7.07 13.64
N THR A 270 12.03 6.03 12.84
CA THR A 270 12.71 4.81 13.29
C THR A 270 14.00 4.56 12.52
N ASP A 271 14.85 3.65 13.03
CA ASP A 271 16.08 3.22 12.38
C ASP A 271 16.22 1.70 12.53
N GLY A 272 16.12 0.97 11.40
CA GLY A 272 16.29 -0.47 11.37
C GLY A 272 15.00 -1.30 11.30
N PHE A 273 13.80 -0.69 11.32
CA PHE A 273 12.54 -1.37 11.07
C PHE A 273 12.25 -1.58 9.57
N GLY A 274 12.94 -0.79 8.71
CA GLY A 274 12.75 -0.81 7.26
C GLY A 274 11.31 -0.50 6.85
N HIS A 275 10.96 -0.84 5.61
CA HIS A 275 9.62 -0.55 5.06
C HIS A 275 8.48 -1.28 5.77
N SER A 276 8.76 -2.41 6.41
CA SER A 276 7.70 -3.21 7.04
C SER A 276 7.13 -2.55 8.30
N LEU A 277 7.93 -1.78 9.05
CA LEU A 277 7.55 -1.11 10.29
C LEU A 277 6.79 -2.06 11.25
N LYS A 278 7.32 -3.27 11.42
CA LYS A 278 6.76 -4.29 12.33
C LYS A 278 7.60 -4.40 13.60
N GLY A 279 6.95 -4.44 14.74
CA GLY A 279 7.60 -4.66 16.04
C GLY A 279 6.81 -4.08 17.19
N ASP A 280 7.12 -4.53 18.41
CA ASP A 280 6.39 -4.14 19.62
C ASP A 280 6.39 -2.62 19.81
N PHE A 281 7.53 -1.95 19.62
CA PHE A 281 7.62 -0.49 19.72
C PHE A 281 6.59 0.24 18.85
N ILE A 282 6.47 -0.15 17.57
CA ILE A 282 5.52 0.48 16.64
C ILE A 282 4.08 0.27 17.12
N THR A 283 3.76 -0.97 17.52
CA THR A 283 2.41 -1.32 17.94
C THR A 283 2.04 -0.65 19.25
N GLU A 284 2.96 -0.52 20.19
CA GLU A 284 2.76 0.18 21.47
C GLU A 284 2.52 1.69 21.27
N GLU A 285 3.27 2.33 20.36
CA GLU A 285 3.05 3.74 20.04
C GLU A 285 1.73 3.99 19.31
N ILE A 286 1.24 3.02 18.51
CA ILE A 286 -0.08 3.11 17.84
C ILE A 286 -1.22 3.06 18.87
N ILE A 287 -1.07 2.33 19.96
CA ILE A 287 -2.14 2.10 20.95
C ILE A 287 -2.23 3.24 21.98
N LYS A 288 -1.16 3.98 22.20
CA LYS A 288 -1.14 5.19 23.05
C LYS A 288 -2.01 6.30 22.47
#